data_2867eab2887766b071d855b299a1d3d8
#
_entry.id   2867eab2887766b071d855b299a1d3d8
#
_cell.length_a   1.000
_cell.length_b   1.000
_cell.length_c   1.000
_cell.angle_alpha   90.00
_cell.angle_beta   90.00
_cell.angle_gamma   90.00
#
_symmetry.space_group_name_H-M   'P 1'
#
loop_
_entity.id
_entity.type
_entity.pdbx_description
1 polymer ?
#
loop_
_entity_poly.entity_id
_entity_poly.type
_entity_poly.pdbx_seq_one_letter_code
_entity_poly.pdbx_strand_id
1 'polypeptide(L)'
;MATIPARPSARAILEEIDMRDLAALIQAVDGTEFDSHVIDEIIETHFNDQYDRLRMLYVYKQDPETITHEVTKQIGKYLSKYADELRIEQIMSRGEPTRNSNGKTSRTSKWRKI
;
A
#
# COMPACT_ATOMS: atom_id res chain seq x y z
N MET A 1 -30.85 -12.51 -17.32
CA MET A 1 -29.61 -13.18 -16.88
C MET A 1 -28.94 -12.31 -15.81
N ALA A 2 -28.72 -12.87 -14.65
CA ALA A 2 -28.06 -12.12 -13.58
C ALA A 2 -26.59 -11.94 -13.94
N THR A 3 -26.12 -10.71 -13.96
CA THR A 3 -24.70 -10.39 -14.17
C THR A 3 -23.99 -10.52 -12.82
N ILE A 4 -23.01 -11.38 -12.75
CA ILE A 4 -22.14 -11.45 -11.55
C ILE A 4 -21.25 -10.21 -11.57
N PRO A 5 -21.32 -9.34 -10.53
CA PRO A 5 -20.44 -8.19 -10.48
C PRO A 5 -18.97 -8.64 -10.54
N ALA A 6 -18.19 -8.00 -11.39
CA ALA A 6 -16.75 -8.22 -11.37
C ALA A 6 -16.19 -7.85 -10.00
N ARG A 7 -15.19 -8.61 -9.52
CA ARG A 7 -14.47 -8.22 -8.30
C ARG A 7 -13.86 -6.83 -8.51
N PRO A 8 -13.93 -5.95 -7.51
CA PRO A 8 -13.23 -4.67 -7.61
C PRO A 8 -11.72 -4.92 -7.78
N SER A 9 -11.08 -4.09 -8.59
CA SER A 9 -9.63 -4.13 -8.73
C SER A 9 -8.96 -3.63 -7.46
N ALA A 10 -7.68 -3.95 -7.28
CA ALA A 10 -6.88 -3.39 -6.18
C ALA A 10 -6.93 -1.86 -6.21
N ARG A 11 -6.82 -1.27 -7.39
CA ARG A 11 -6.91 0.18 -7.57
C ARG A 11 -8.26 0.74 -7.09
N ALA A 12 -9.37 0.10 -7.45
CA ALA A 12 -10.70 0.54 -7.04
C ALA A 12 -10.86 0.49 -5.51
N ILE A 13 -10.33 -0.54 -4.86
CA ILE A 13 -10.35 -0.66 -3.41
C ILE A 13 -9.54 0.47 -2.77
N LEU A 14 -8.34 0.74 -3.26
CA LEU A 14 -7.48 1.81 -2.73
C LEU A 14 -8.10 3.19 -2.96
N GLU A 15 -8.81 3.40 -4.05
CA GLU A 15 -9.49 4.67 -4.33
C GLU A 15 -10.69 4.94 -3.41
N GLU A 16 -11.14 3.96 -2.63
CA GLU A 16 -12.11 4.16 -1.56
C GLU A 16 -11.53 4.90 -0.35
N ILE A 17 -10.20 4.89 -0.20
CA ILE A 17 -9.52 5.55 0.92
C ILE A 17 -9.61 7.07 0.72
N ASP A 18 -9.99 7.79 1.79
CA ASP A 18 -10.00 9.24 1.76
C ASP A 18 -8.56 9.76 1.61
N MET A 19 -8.30 10.47 0.52
CA MET A 19 -6.97 10.97 0.18
C MET A 19 -6.41 11.93 1.24
N ARG A 20 -7.25 12.75 1.84
CA ARG A 20 -6.84 13.73 2.86
C ARG A 20 -6.40 13.02 4.13
N ASP A 21 -7.14 11.99 4.54
CA ASP A 21 -6.81 11.20 5.72
C ASP A 21 -5.50 10.45 5.51
N LEU A 22 -5.33 9.81 4.36
CA LEU A 22 -4.09 9.11 4.04
C LEU A 22 -2.90 10.07 4.00
N ALA A 23 -3.06 11.22 3.33
CA ALA A 23 -2.01 12.24 3.25
C ALA A 23 -1.60 12.73 4.65
N ALA A 24 -2.57 12.98 5.52
CA ALA A 24 -2.30 13.41 6.89
C ALA A 24 -1.51 12.36 7.67
N LEU A 25 -1.88 11.08 7.54
CA LEU A 25 -1.19 9.99 8.21
C LEU A 25 0.25 9.83 7.70
N ILE A 26 0.46 9.95 6.40
CA ILE A 26 1.81 9.90 5.81
C ILE A 26 2.66 11.05 6.33
N GLN A 27 2.11 12.27 6.34
CA GLN A 27 2.85 13.45 6.81
C GLN A 27 3.17 13.38 8.31
N ALA A 28 2.39 12.61 9.09
CA ALA A 28 2.62 12.39 10.51
C ALA A 28 3.72 11.35 10.80
N VAL A 29 4.17 10.60 9.81
CA VAL A 29 5.30 9.66 9.97
C VAL A 29 6.55 10.45 10.38
N ASP A 30 7.31 9.92 11.33
CA ASP A 30 8.55 10.56 11.78
C ASP A 30 9.59 10.61 10.64
N GLY A 31 10.33 11.70 10.57
CA GLY A 31 11.36 11.90 9.56
C GLY A 31 10.79 12.32 8.22
N THR A 32 11.67 12.39 7.21
CA THR A 32 11.33 12.85 5.86
C THR A 32 11.25 11.71 4.84
N GLU A 33 11.85 10.58 5.14
CA GLU A 33 11.92 9.42 4.25
C GLU A 33 11.24 8.20 4.88
N PHE A 34 10.63 7.38 4.06
CA PHE A 34 9.97 6.14 4.45
C PHE A 34 9.91 5.20 3.25
N ASP A 35 9.60 3.92 3.48
CA ASP A 35 9.37 2.98 2.39
C ASP A 35 7.90 2.55 2.30
N SER A 36 7.59 1.74 1.29
CA SER A 36 6.20 1.31 1.08
C SER A 36 5.67 0.41 2.22
N HIS A 37 6.55 -0.25 2.98
CA HIS A 37 6.11 -1.03 4.15
C HIS A 37 5.48 -0.15 5.23
N VAL A 38 5.97 1.07 5.40
CA VAL A 38 5.38 2.05 6.33
C VAL A 38 3.95 2.38 5.90
N ILE A 39 3.72 2.56 4.60
CA ILE A 39 2.39 2.84 4.08
C ILE A 39 1.47 1.62 4.21
N ASP A 40 1.98 0.43 3.96
CA ASP A 40 1.23 -0.82 4.19
C ASP A 40 0.71 -0.87 5.62
N GLU A 41 1.55 -0.55 6.60
CA GLU A 41 1.19 -0.54 8.01
C GLU A 41 0.12 0.53 8.31
N ILE A 42 0.23 1.71 7.73
CA ILE A 42 -0.76 2.77 7.87
C ILE A 42 -2.12 2.29 7.35
N ILE A 43 -2.16 1.69 6.17
CA ILE A 43 -3.40 1.21 5.56
C ILE A 43 -3.97 0.04 6.36
N GLU A 44 -3.14 -0.90 6.80
CA GLU A 44 -3.57 -2.01 7.65
C GLU A 44 -4.20 -1.52 8.94
N THR A 45 -3.63 -0.50 9.56
CA THR A 45 -4.06 0.01 10.86
C THR A 45 -5.29 0.91 10.75
N HIS A 46 -5.31 1.83 9.80
CA HIS A 46 -6.32 2.90 9.72
C HIS A 46 -7.39 2.65 8.66
N PHE A 47 -7.13 1.79 7.68
CA PHE A 47 -8.03 1.45 6.58
C PHE A 47 -8.13 -0.07 6.46
N ASN A 48 -8.39 -0.71 7.59
CA ASN A 48 -8.34 -2.17 7.73
C ASN A 48 -9.28 -2.89 6.76
N ASP A 49 -10.48 -2.34 6.51
CA ASP A 49 -11.42 -2.95 5.55
C ASP A 49 -10.80 -3.03 4.15
N GLN A 50 -10.21 -1.93 3.68
CA GLN A 50 -9.55 -1.89 2.39
C GLN A 50 -8.35 -2.83 2.35
N TYR A 51 -7.55 -2.86 3.41
CA TYR A 51 -6.39 -3.73 3.50
C TYR A 51 -6.79 -5.22 3.42
N ASP A 52 -7.79 -5.63 4.19
CA ASP A 52 -8.28 -7.00 4.17
C ASP A 52 -8.84 -7.39 2.80
N ARG A 53 -9.56 -6.50 2.16
CA ARG A 53 -10.12 -6.74 0.82
C ARG A 53 -9.02 -6.85 -0.23
N LEU A 54 -7.94 -6.05 -0.11
CA LEU A 54 -6.77 -6.19 -0.96
C LEU A 54 -6.15 -7.58 -0.80
N ARG A 55 -5.96 -8.04 0.43
CA ARG A 55 -5.41 -9.37 0.67
C ARG A 55 -6.29 -10.47 0.09
N MET A 56 -7.60 -10.33 0.19
CA MET A 56 -8.55 -11.29 -0.36
C MET A 56 -8.45 -11.46 -1.87
N LEU A 57 -8.03 -10.42 -2.60
CA LEU A 57 -7.80 -10.52 -4.04
C LEU A 57 -6.72 -11.54 -4.38
N TYR A 58 -5.76 -11.76 -3.48
CA TYR A 58 -4.58 -12.60 -3.72
C TYR A 58 -4.57 -13.85 -2.85
N VAL A 59 -5.66 -14.16 -2.17
CA VAL A 59 -5.73 -15.32 -1.26
C VAL A 59 -5.49 -16.64 -2.00
N TYR A 60 -5.79 -16.71 -3.29
CA TYR A 60 -5.53 -17.88 -4.13
C TYR A 60 -4.03 -18.22 -4.25
N LYS A 61 -3.16 -17.28 -3.95
CA LYS A 61 -1.70 -17.50 -3.93
C LYS A 61 -1.27 -18.39 -2.75
N GLN A 62 -2.10 -18.50 -1.72
CA GLN A 62 -1.94 -19.35 -0.54
C GLN A 62 -0.76 -19.02 0.37
N ASP A 63 0.35 -18.54 -0.17
CA ASP A 63 1.52 -18.17 0.61
C ASP A 63 1.37 -16.76 1.17
N PRO A 64 1.38 -16.58 2.52
CA PRO A 64 1.22 -15.25 3.13
C PRO A 64 2.24 -14.22 2.66
N GLU A 65 3.47 -14.63 2.41
CA GLU A 65 4.52 -13.72 1.95
C GLU A 65 4.23 -13.23 0.52
N THR A 66 3.80 -14.12 -0.35
CA THR A 66 3.41 -13.76 -1.73
C THR A 66 2.19 -12.83 -1.72
N ILE A 67 1.20 -13.10 -0.88
CA ILE A 67 0.02 -12.25 -0.74
C ILE A 67 0.42 -10.84 -0.31
N THR A 68 1.25 -10.72 0.71
CA THR A 68 1.76 -9.44 1.21
C THR A 68 2.54 -8.71 0.12
N HIS A 69 3.39 -9.41 -0.63
CA HIS A 69 4.17 -8.83 -1.71
C HIS A 69 3.27 -8.23 -2.80
N GLU A 70 2.20 -8.94 -3.19
CA GLU A 70 1.24 -8.44 -4.18
C GLU A 70 0.50 -7.20 -3.67
N VAL A 71 0.08 -7.19 -2.40
CA VAL A 71 -0.57 -6.04 -1.78
C VAL A 71 0.37 -4.84 -1.77
N THR A 72 1.61 -5.01 -1.31
CA THR A 72 2.63 -3.94 -1.29
C THR A 72 2.86 -3.37 -2.67
N LYS A 73 2.93 -4.23 -3.69
CA LYS A 73 3.09 -3.81 -5.09
C LYS A 73 1.94 -2.93 -5.56
N GLN A 74 0.70 -3.29 -5.23
CA GLN A 74 -0.46 -2.48 -5.62
C GLN A 74 -0.50 -1.15 -4.88
N ILE A 75 -0.15 -1.14 -3.61
CA ILE A 75 -0.02 0.09 -2.82
C ILE A 75 1.05 0.99 -3.44
N GLY A 76 2.20 0.43 -3.83
CA GLY A 76 3.25 1.19 -4.51
C GLY A 76 2.79 1.85 -5.80
N LYS A 77 2.01 1.15 -6.61
CA LYS A 77 1.41 1.73 -7.83
C LYS A 77 0.45 2.88 -7.52
N TYR A 78 -0.36 2.72 -6.48
CA TYR A 78 -1.27 3.76 -6.02
C TYR A 78 -0.49 5.00 -5.55
N LEU A 79 0.56 4.82 -4.78
CA LEU A 79 1.42 5.91 -4.31
C LEU A 79 2.04 6.66 -5.49
N SER A 80 2.51 5.95 -6.51
CA SER A 80 3.09 6.57 -7.71
C SER A 80 2.06 7.42 -8.45
N LYS A 81 0.83 6.94 -8.55
CA LYS A 81 -0.25 7.66 -9.23
C LYS A 81 -0.65 8.94 -8.50
N TYR A 82 -0.68 8.90 -7.18
CA TYR A 82 -1.17 10.01 -6.34
C TYR A 82 -0.06 10.69 -5.55
N ALA A 83 1.19 10.57 -6.01
CA ALA A 83 2.36 11.13 -5.31
C ALA A 83 2.23 12.63 -5.08
N ASP A 84 1.76 13.38 -6.07
CA ASP A 84 1.60 14.83 -5.96
C ASP A 84 0.57 15.20 -4.89
N GLU A 85 -0.58 14.56 -4.88
CA GLU A 85 -1.65 14.80 -3.92
C GLU A 85 -1.23 14.41 -2.51
N LEU A 86 -0.42 13.36 -2.38
CA LEU A 86 0.10 12.90 -1.10
C LEU A 86 1.34 13.68 -0.64
N ARG A 87 1.89 14.54 -1.49
CA ARG A 87 3.10 15.33 -1.24
C ARG A 87 4.31 14.45 -0.93
N ILE A 88 4.52 13.47 -1.77
CA ILE A 88 5.67 12.57 -1.69
C ILE A 88 6.30 12.40 -3.06
N GLU A 89 7.55 11.96 -3.08
CA GLU A 89 8.22 11.58 -4.32
C GLU A 89 9.00 10.29 -4.10
N GLN A 90 9.07 9.46 -5.13
CA GLN A 90 9.87 8.25 -5.08
C GLN A 90 11.34 8.61 -5.29
N ILE A 91 12.20 8.19 -4.36
CA ILE A 91 13.63 8.44 -4.43
C ILE A 91 14.43 7.19 -4.79
N MET A 92 13.88 6.00 -4.57
CA MET A 92 14.48 4.73 -4.97
C MET A 92 13.39 3.74 -5.31
N SER A 93 13.59 2.93 -6.37
CA SER A 93 12.67 1.84 -6.70
C SER A 93 12.81 0.66 -5.72
N ARG A 94 13.98 0.49 -5.12
CA ARG A 94 14.25 -0.50 -4.06
C ARG A 94 15.14 0.15 -3.01
N GLY A 95 14.57 0.39 -1.85
CA GLY A 95 15.30 0.94 -0.69
C GLY A 95 16.03 -0.14 0.10
N GLU A 96 16.44 0.18 1.30
CA GLU A 96 17.06 -0.75 2.23
C GLU A 96 16.05 -1.82 2.64
N PRO A 97 16.54 -3.04 3.03
CA PRO A 97 15.64 -4.07 3.55
C PRO A 97 14.94 -3.62 4.83
N THR A 98 13.62 -3.75 4.87
CA THR A 98 12.82 -3.49 6.06
C THR A 98 11.83 -4.64 6.27
N ARG A 99 11.24 -4.70 7.45
CA ARG A 99 10.26 -5.75 7.77
C ARG A 99 8.89 -5.39 7.21
N ASN A 100 8.25 -6.38 6.58
CA ASN A 100 6.88 -6.28 6.14
C ASN A 100 5.90 -6.71 7.24
N SER A 101 4.60 -6.71 6.95
CA SER A 101 3.55 -7.08 7.92
C SER A 101 3.64 -8.52 8.43
N ASN A 102 4.35 -9.40 7.73
CA ASN A 102 4.60 -10.78 8.16
C ASN A 102 5.87 -10.92 9.01
N GLY A 103 6.59 -9.83 9.28
CA GLY A 103 7.86 -9.85 9.99
C GLY A 103 9.05 -10.32 9.15
N LYS A 104 8.86 -10.49 7.84
CA LYS A 104 9.93 -10.87 6.91
C LYS A 104 10.60 -9.63 6.33
N THR A 105 11.90 -9.74 6.08
CA THR A 105 12.68 -8.64 5.49
C THR A 105 12.54 -8.66 3.98
N SER A 106 12.20 -7.51 3.39
CA SER A 106 12.16 -7.32 1.95
C SER A 106 12.43 -5.87 1.58
N ARG A 107 12.69 -5.61 0.32
CA ARG A 107 12.95 -4.26 -0.20
C ARG A 107 11.75 -3.76 -0.97
N THR A 108 11.39 -2.49 -0.75
CA THR A 108 10.31 -1.82 -1.48
C THR A 108 10.76 -0.43 -1.91
N SER A 109 9.91 0.25 -2.65
CA SER A 109 10.17 1.63 -3.04
C SER A 109 10.37 2.52 -1.83
N LYS A 110 11.31 3.44 -1.94
CA LYS A 110 11.59 4.46 -0.92
C LYS A 110 11.05 5.79 -1.39
N TRP A 111 10.45 6.52 -0.48
CA TRP A 111 9.73 7.76 -0.72
C TRP A 111 10.25 8.87 0.19
N ARG A 112 10.04 10.10 -0.23
CA ARG A 112 10.38 11.29 0.54
C ARG A 112 9.21 12.26 0.55
N LYS A 113 8.96 12.89 1.70
CA LYS A 113 8.02 14.02 1.80
C LYS A 113 8.59 15.24 1.07
N ILE A 114 7.74 15.93 0.36
CA ILE A 114 8.12 17.15 -0.36
C ILE A 114 7.38 18.37 0.14
#